data_acd872ff0bb30f41f5690b4e64fa6cf1
#
_entry.id   acd872ff0bb30f41f5690b4e64fa6cf1
#
_cell.length_a   1.000
_cell.length_b   1.000
_cell.length_c   1.000
_cell.angle_alpha   90.00
_cell.angle_beta   90.00
_cell.angle_gamma   90.00
#
_symmetry.space_group_name_H-M   'P 1'
#
loop_
_entity.id
_entity.type
_entity.pdbx_description
1 polymer ?
#
loop_
_entity_poly.entity_id
_entity_poly.type
_entity_poly.pdbx_seq_one_letter_code
_entity_poly.pdbx_strand_id
1 'polypeptide(L)'
;MSGAALEQRVVQAAEAALAEQQYVSAIDVLVRLGWLAQAHLDEWRQGRVECLEQVMQVNPLKLSTATLKFRRWAERRSLTPSETGYVARTRDRRPLRFSVSGAAEIERAYRTHWVSPELSAAKRRRLTDQQSRPPDLVVVSPLKDWTCTACSGTGELLLMQDAGPVCMRCAGLDHLVFLPSGDATLTRRAHRASDLSAVVVRFSRSRKCYERTGLLVEAATLTQAEQQCRDNAD
;
A
#
# COMPACT_ATOMS: atom_id res chain seq x y z
N MET A 1 19.59 20.54 14.99
CA MET A 1 20.10 19.14 15.10
C MET A 1 21.38 19.04 14.30
N SER A 2 22.46 18.51 14.90
CA SER A 2 23.73 18.25 14.24
C SER A 2 23.56 17.24 13.09
N GLY A 3 24.38 17.37 12.04
CA GLY A 3 24.37 16.42 10.90
C GLY A 3 24.65 14.97 11.29
N ALA A 4 25.43 14.77 12.37
CA ALA A 4 25.70 13.44 12.96
C ALA A 4 24.47 12.83 13.65
N ALA A 5 23.70 13.63 14.39
CA ALA A 5 22.49 13.18 15.06
C ALA A 5 21.40 12.78 14.03
N LEU A 6 21.29 13.48 12.90
CA LEU A 6 20.40 13.09 11.82
C LEU A 6 20.83 11.76 11.20
N GLU A 7 22.13 11.59 10.94
CA GLU A 7 22.65 10.34 10.37
C GLU A 7 22.35 9.14 11.27
N GLN A 8 22.59 9.25 12.56
CA GLN A 8 22.30 8.20 13.53
C GLN A 8 20.82 7.80 13.50
N ARG A 9 19.90 8.78 13.48
CA ARG A 9 18.45 8.51 13.40
C ARG A 9 18.06 7.81 12.10
N VAL A 10 18.61 8.26 10.97
CA VAL A 10 18.38 7.63 9.66
C VAL A 10 18.85 6.18 9.66
N VAL A 11 20.06 5.92 10.18
CA VAL A 11 20.60 4.56 10.28
C VAL A 11 19.73 3.69 11.18
N GLN A 12 19.34 4.15 12.36
CA GLN A 12 18.46 3.40 13.25
C GLN A 12 17.11 3.05 12.60
N ALA A 13 16.48 4.01 11.91
CA ALA A 13 15.23 3.80 11.20
C ALA A 13 15.39 2.76 10.08
N ALA A 14 16.49 2.83 9.33
CA ALA A 14 16.78 1.94 8.23
C ALA A 14 17.10 0.51 8.70
N GLU A 15 17.92 0.35 9.75
CA GLU A 15 18.22 -0.96 10.36
C GLU A 15 16.95 -1.63 10.91
N ALA A 16 16.09 -0.88 11.60
CA ALA A 16 14.85 -1.40 12.12
C ALA A 16 13.93 -1.90 10.99
N ALA A 17 13.79 -1.15 9.89
CA ALA A 17 13.01 -1.57 8.75
C ALA A 17 13.60 -2.81 8.06
N LEU A 18 14.92 -2.84 7.88
CA LEU A 18 15.61 -3.97 7.27
C LEU A 18 15.46 -5.26 8.09
N ALA A 19 15.53 -5.15 9.42
CA ALA A 19 15.37 -6.30 10.32
C ALA A 19 13.96 -6.90 10.27
N GLU A 20 12.92 -6.06 10.13
CA GLU A 20 11.54 -6.50 10.10
C GLU A 20 11.13 -7.16 8.77
N GLN A 21 11.56 -6.57 7.65
CA GLN A 21 11.02 -6.95 6.34
C GLN A 21 12.06 -7.38 5.30
N GLN A 22 13.36 -7.37 5.67
CA GLN A 22 14.49 -7.77 4.82
C GLN A 22 14.73 -6.85 3.60
N TYR A 23 14.08 -5.73 3.56
CA TYR A 23 14.30 -4.62 2.63
C TYR A 23 14.03 -3.29 3.33
N VAL A 24 14.40 -2.21 2.71
CA VAL A 24 14.08 -0.86 3.20
C VAL A 24 13.96 0.12 2.05
N SER A 25 12.97 1.00 2.12
CA SER A 25 12.75 2.11 1.19
C SER A 25 12.94 3.47 1.87
N ALA A 26 13.02 4.53 1.08
CA ALA A 26 13.02 5.88 1.62
C ALA A 26 11.73 6.18 2.43
N ILE A 27 10.59 5.67 1.98
CA ILE A 27 9.30 5.83 2.67
C ILE A 27 9.35 5.21 4.06
N ASP A 28 9.88 3.99 4.22
CA ASP A 28 9.98 3.32 5.52
C ASP A 28 10.81 4.14 6.51
N VAL A 29 11.91 4.72 6.03
CA VAL A 29 12.77 5.59 6.85
C VAL A 29 12.03 6.87 7.25
N LEU A 30 11.31 7.52 6.33
CA LEU A 30 10.59 8.77 6.60
C LEU A 30 9.42 8.57 7.58
N VAL A 31 8.70 7.46 7.47
CA VAL A 31 7.64 7.09 8.43
C VAL A 31 8.25 6.87 9.81
N ARG A 32 9.34 6.12 9.93
CA ARG A 32 10.01 5.85 11.21
C ARG A 32 10.68 7.08 11.84
N LEU A 33 11.09 8.04 11.02
CA LEU A 33 11.56 9.35 11.49
C LEU A 33 10.43 10.24 12.02
N GLY A 34 9.16 9.87 11.80
CA GLY A 34 7.99 10.69 12.10
C GLY A 34 7.81 11.88 11.17
N TRP A 35 8.42 11.85 9.97
CA TRP A 35 8.31 12.92 8.98
C TRP A 35 7.20 12.69 7.97
N LEU A 36 6.67 11.49 7.92
CA LEU A 36 5.53 11.09 7.10
C LEU A 36 4.56 10.30 7.98
N ALA A 37 3.38 10.86 8.24
CA ALA A 37 2.34 10.17 8.97
C ALA A 37 1.71 9.06 8.10
N GLN A 38 1.31 7.95 8.72
CA GLN A 38 0.70 6.82 8.01
C GLN A 38 -0.59 7.23 7.28
N ALA A 39 -1.41 8.10 7.88
CA ALA A 39 -2.62 8.63 7.27
C ALA A 39 -2.32 9.36 5.94
N HIS A 40 -1.32 10.25 5.93
CA HIS A 40 -0.89 10.96 4.72
C HIS A 40 -0.32 10.03 3.64
N LEU A 41 0.39 8.98 4.04
CA LEU A 41 0.86 7.95 3.12
C LEU A 41 -0.33 7.21 2.47
N ASP A 42 -1.38 6.92 3.23
CA ASP A 42 -2.56 6.25 2.72
C ASP A 42 -3.40 7.16 1.81
N GLU A 43 -3.52 8.46 2.12
CA GLU A 43 -4.13 9.46 1.23
C GLU A 43 -3.40 9.56 -0.11
N TRP A 44 -2.06 9.61 -0.08
CA TRP A 44 -1.25 9.61 -1.28
C TRP A 44 -1.43 8.32 -2.09
N ARG A 45 -1.42 7.16 -1.44
CA ARG A 45 -1.70 5.87 -2.10
C ARG A 45 -3.08 5.80 -2.74
N GLN A 46 -4.06 6.52 -2.18
CA GLN A 46 -5.39 6.66 -2.73
C GLN A 46 -5.50 7.72 -3.83
N GLY A 47 -4.38 8.34 -4.20
CA GLY A 47 -4.33 9.35 -5.26
C GLY A 47 -4.99 10.69 -4.90
N ARG A 48 -5.23 10.96 -3.60
CA ARG A 48 -5.85 12.21 -3.13
C ARG A 48 -4.86 13.35 -3.02
N VAL A 49 -3.59 13.03 -2.95
CA VAL A 49 -2.49 13.98 -2.89
C VAL A 49 -1.70 13.86 -4.19
N GLU A 50 -1.34 14.99 -4.77
CA GLU A 50 -0.65 15.05 -6.07
C GLU A 50 0.74 14.40 -6.00
N CYS A 51 1.51 14.70 -4.95
CA CYS A 51 2.80 14.08 -4.70
C CYS A 51 3.09 13.92 -3.20
N LEU A 52 3.90 12.92 -2.85
CA LEU A 52 4.17 12.55 -1.47
C LEU A 52 4.86 13.66 -0.66
N GLU A 53 5.74 14.43 -1.29
CA GLU A 53 6.48 15.51 -0.62
C GLU A 53 5.58 16.61 -0.06
N GLN A 54 4.38 16.83 -0.63
CA GLN A 54 3.44 17.85 -0.16
C GLN A 54 2.91 17.59 1.25
N VAL A 55 2.89 16.34 1.67
CA VAL A 55 2.35 15.92 2.99
C VAL A 55 3.44 15.57 3.99
N MET A 56 4.71 15.79 3.65
CA MET A 56 5.83 15.55 4.56
C MET A 56 6.02 16.69 5.56
N GLN A 57 6.22 16.32 6.82
CA GLN A 57 6.41 17.25 7.93
C GLN A 57 7.89 17.63 8.13
N VAL A 58 8.57 17.95 7.03
CA VAL A 58 10.00 18.28 7.05
C VAL A 58 10.34 19.21 5.88
N ASN A 59 11.32 20.11 6.06
CA ASN A 59 11.75 20.98 4.98
C ASN A 59 12.55 20.20 3.89
N PRO A 60 12.53 20.66 2.63
CA PRO A 60 13.16 19.97 1.50
C PRO A 60 14.67 19.71 1.67
N LEU A 61 15.42 20.65 2.27
CA LEU A 61 16.87 20.50 2.48
C LEU A 61 17.17 19.35 3.45
N LYS A 62 16.40 19.26 4.53
CA LYS A 62 16.55 18.19 5.52
C LYS A 62 16.13 16.84 4.97
N LEU A 63 15.09 16.83 4.13
CA LEU A 63 14.61 15.66 3.42
C LEU A 63 15.70 15.11 2.47
N SER A 64 16.26 15.95 1.60
CA SER A 64 17.29 15.53 0.67
C SER A 64 18.57 15.07 1.38
N THR A 65 18.93 15.72 2.51
CA THR A 65 20.05 15.29 3.35
C THR A 65 19.82 13.89 3.93
N ALA A 66 18.64 13.61 4.43
CA ALA A 66 18.29 12.30 4.98
C ALA A 66 18.28 11.21 3.92
N THR A 67 17.72 11.50 2.74
CA THR A 67 17.70 10.56 1.61
C THR A 67 19.12 10.21 1.13
N LEU A 68 20.00 11.21 1.06
CA LEU A 68 21.41 10.99 0.72
C LEU A 68 22.13 10.13 1.78
N LYS A 69 21.91 10.40 3.07
CA LYS A 69 22.50 9.61 4.18
C LYS A 69 21.97 8.16 4.16
N PHE A 70 20.69 7.97 3.90
CA PHE A 70 20.06 6.68 3.76
C PHE A 70 20.69 5.88 2.60
N ARG A 71 20.81 6.48 1.41
CA ARG A 71 21.44 5.84 0.26
C ARG A 71 22.87 5.40 0.56
N ARG A 72 23.70 6.29 1.14
CA ARG A 72 25.09 5.98 1.52
C ARG A 72 25.17 4.83 2.55
N TRP A 73 24.24 4.77 3.49
CA TRP A 73 24.15 3.68 4.44
C TRP A 73 23.83 2.36 3.71
N ALA A 74 22.85 2.35 2.81
CA ALA A 74 22.45 1.16 2.05
C ALA A 74 23.62 0.62 1.18
N GLU A 75 24.35 1.53 0.53
CA GLU A 75 25.56 1.20 -0.25
C GLU A 75 26.67 0.60 0.64
N ARG A 76 26.94 1.18 1.81
CA ARG A 76 27.89 0.63 2.79
C ARG A 76 27.51 -0.75 3.31
N ARG A 77 26.20 -1.03 3.42
CA ARG A 77 25.65 -2.33 3.83
C ARG A 77 25.60 -3.33 2.66
N SER A 78 26.09 -2.97 1.48
CA SER A 78 26.05 -3.82 0.28
C SER A 78 24.65 -4.31 -0.07
N LEU A 79 23.61 -3.51 0.22
CA LEU A 79 22.24 -3.85 -0.15
C LEU A 79 22.05 -3.74 -1.67
N THR A 80 21.21 -4.58 -2.23
CA THR A 80 20.93 -4.60 -3.66
C THR A 80 19.75 -3.66 -3.98
N PRO A 81 19.92 -2.66 -4.86
CA PRO A 81 18.81 -1.80 -5.26
C PRO A 81 17.81 -2.56 -6.15
N SER A 82 16.52 -2.34 -5.91
CA SER A 82 15.41 -2.89 -6.69
C SER A 82 14.38 -1.78 -6.90
N GLU A 83 14.05 -1.46 -8.14
CA GLU A 83 13.00 -0.47 -8.42
C GLU A 83 11.62 -1.08 -8.30
N THR A 84 10.72 -0.37 -7.64
CA THR A 84 9.32 -0.77 -7.40
C THR A 84 8.37 0.26 -8.00
N GLY A 85 7.36 -0.19 -8.73
CA GLY A 85 6.29 0.67 -9.22
C GLY A 85 5.30 1.01 -8.10
N TYR A 86 4.90 2.27 -8.04
CA TYR A 86 3.86 2.72 -7.13
C TYR A 86 2.70 3.26 -7.96
N VAL A 87 1.53 2.67 -7.79
CA VAL A 87 0.31 3.05 -8.48
C VAL A 87 -0.78 3.43 -7.48
N ALA A 88 -1.65 4.34 -7.86
CA ALA A 88 -2.76 4.75 -7.04
C ALA A 88 -3.75 3.58 -6.84
N ARG A 89 -4.39 3.56 -5.67
CA ARG A 89 -5.48 2.63 -5.36
C ARG A 89 -6.81 3.16 -5.92
N THR A 90 -6.79 3.52 -7.18
CA THR A 90 -7.91 4.04 -7.96
C THR A 90 -8.14 3.17 -9.18
N ARG A 91 -9.32 3.25 -9.78
CA ARG A 91 -9.67 2.47 -10.96
C ARG A 91 -8.71 2.68 -12.13
N ASP A 92 -8.20 3.91 -12.31
CA ASP A 92 -7.25 4.27 -13.35
C ASP A 92 -5.80 3.83 -13.07
N ARG A 93 -5.51 3.44 -11.82
CA ARG A 93 -4.18 2.94 -11.39
C ARG A 93 -3.02 3.79 -11.87
N ARG A 94 -3.22 5.10 -11.91
CA ARG A 94 -2.19 6.02 -12.36
C ARG A 94 -0.91 5.88 -11.55
N PRO A 95 0.28 6.08 -12.16
CA PRO A 95 1.53 6.12 -11.41
C PRO A 95 1.49 7.24 -10.37
N LEU A 96 1.96 6.91 -9.16
CA LEU A 96 2.07 7.86 -8.07
C LEU A 96 3.35 8.68 -8.20
N ARG A 97 3.23 9.97 -7.95
CA ARG A 97 4.33 10.92 -7.96
C ARG A 97 4.85 11.15 -6.54
N PHE A 98 6.16 11.21 -6.37
CA PHE A 98 6.79 11.41 -5.07
C PHE A 98 7.16 12.85 -4.79
N SER A 99 7.83 13.49 -5.74
CA SER A 99 8.44 14.81 -5.55
C SER A 99 7.64 15.94 -6.21
N VAL A 100 7.75 17.13 -5.64
CA VAL A 100 7.16 18.34 -6.23
C VAL A 100 7.80 18.66 -7.58
N SER A 101 9.11 18.44 -7.72
CA SER A 101 9.83 18.70 -8.96
C SER A 101 9.53 17.71 -10.08
N GLY A 102 9.17 16.45 -9.74
CA GLY A 102 9.04 15.35 -10.71
C GLY A 102 10.37 14.94 -11.36
N ALA A 103 11.50 15.37 -10.82
CA ALA A 103 12.81 15.04 -11.36
C ALA A 103 13.06 13.53 -11.32
N ALA A 104 13.43 12.95 -12.47
CA ALA A 104 13.54 11.49 -12.63
C ALA A 104 14.47 10.82 -11.60
N GLU A 105 15.55 11.48 -11.21
CA GLU A 105 16.48 10.97 -10.20
C GLU A 105 15.86 10.93 -8.80
N ILE A 106 15.08 11.94 -8.44
CA ILE A 106 14.38 12.01 -7.15
C ILE A 106 13.28 10.96 -7.13
N GLU A 107 12.48 10.88 -8.18
CA GLU A 107 11.43 9.85 -8.33
C GLU A 107 12.02 8.44 -8.24
N ARG A 108 13.15 8.18 -8.87
CA ARG A 108 13.87 6.90 -8.79
C ARG A 108 14.36 6.63 -7.37
N ALA A 109 14.91 7.62 -6.67
CA ALA A 109 15.41 7.47 -5.30
C ALA A 109 14.28 6.99 -4.34
N TYR A 110 13.05 7.50 -4.50
CA TYR A 110 11.89 7.05 -3.72
C TYR A 110 11.43 5.63 -4.12
N ARG A 111 11.48 5.28 -5.40
CA ARG A 111 11.09 3.96 -5.91
C ARG A 111 12.11 2.87 -5.62
N THR A 112 13.34 3.24 -5.26
CA THR A 112 14.39 2.28 -4.97
C THR A 112 14.18 1.66 -3.59
N HIS A 113 13.96 0.36 -3.58
CA HIS A 113 14.00 -0.48 -2.39
C HIS A 113 15.38 -1.12 -2.29
N TRP A 114 15.97 -1.10 -1.12
CA TRP A 114 17.26 -1.70 -0.84
C TRP A 114 17.06 -3.03 -0.15
N VAL A 115 17.44 -4.11 -0.82
CA VAL A 115 17.12 -5.48 -0.43
C VAL A 115 18.37 -6.19 0.11
N SER A 116 18.22 -6.99 1.16
CA SER A 116 19.31 -7.80 1.70
C SER A 116 19.93 -8.70 0.63
N PRO A 117 21.25 -8.72 0.48
CA PRO A 117 21.96 -9.61 -0.46
C PRO A 117 21.78 -11.09 -0.13
N GLU A 118 21.45 -11.43 1.12
CA GLU A 118 21.23 -12.80 1.60
C GLU A 118 19.94 -13.43 1.05
N LEU A 119 19.05 -12.62 0.46
CA LEU A 119 17.81 -13.12 -0.13
C LEU A 119 18.09 -13.86 -1.45
N SER A 120 17.55 -15.07 -1.56
CA SER A 120 17.58 -15.82 -2.82
C SER A 120 16.86 -15.06 -3.95
N ALA A 121 17.23 -15.32 -5.20
CA ALA A 121 16.59 -14.70 -6.37
C ALA A 121 15.07 -14.89 -6.39
N ALA A 122 14.59 -16.08 -5.98
CA ALA A 122 13.15 -16.37 -5.89
C ALA A 122 12.45 -15.54 -4.80
N LYS A 123 13.07 -15.36 -3.63
CA LYS A 123 12.55 -14.49 -2.57
C LYS A 123 12.57 -13.04 -2.99
N ARG A 124 13.61 -12.56 -3.67
CA ARG A 124 13.68 -11.19 -4.22
C ARG A 124 12.54 -10.92 -5.20
N ARG A 125 12.28 -11.81 -6.16
CA ARG A 125 11.15 -11.67 -7.10
C ARG A 125 9.82 -11.60 -6.38
N ARG A 126 9.56 -12.51 -5.42
CA ARG A 126 8.33 -12.49 -4.62
C ARG A 126 8.17 -11.18 -3.84
N LEU A 127 9.26 -10.66 -3.29
CA LEU A 127 9.27 -9.40 -2.57
C LEU A 127 8.94 -8.22 -3.49
N THR A 128 9.57 -8.14 -4.66
CA THR A 128 9.29 -7.11 -5.66
C THR A 128 7.82 -7.16 -6.11
N ASP A 129 7.28 -8.36 -6.36
CA ASP A 129 5.88 -8.56 -6.73
C ASP A 129 4.93 -8.12 -5.61
N GLN A 130 5.25 -8.41 -4.34
CA GLN A 130 4.46 -7.95 -3.19
C GLN A 130 4.51 -6.44 -3.00
N GLN A 131 5.70 -5.84 -3.16
CA GLN A 131 5.90 -4.40 -3.00
C GLN A 131 5.22 -3.58 -4.10
N SER A 132 5.16 -4.13 -5.32
CA SER A 132 4.44 -3.52 -6.44
C SER A 132 2.93 -3.57 -6.27
N ARG A 133 2.43 -4.42 -5.36
CA ARG A 133 1.01 -4.49 -5.03
C ARG A 133 0.71 -3.54 -3.88
N PRO A 134 -0.26 -2.62 -4.04
CA PRO A 134 -0.72 -1.82 -2.92
C PRO A 134 -1.27 -2.75 -1.83
N PRO A 135 -1.12 -2.43 -0.52
CA PRO A 135 -1.76 -3.17 0.56
C PRO A 135 -3.27 -3.27 0.31
N ASP A 136 -3.88 -4.38 0.74
CA ASP A 136 -5.31 -4.59 0.58
C ASP A 136 -6.12 -3.45 1.20
N LEU A 137 -7.06 -2.92 0.43
CA LEU A 137 -8.07 -2.01 0.97
C LEU A 137 -9.00 -2.81 1.89
N VAL A 138 -9.38 -2.23 3.01
CA VAL A 138 -10.34 -2.83 3.94
C VAL A 138 -11.66 -2.10 3.84
N VAL A 139 -12.68 -2.81 3.42
CA VAL A 139 -14.05 -2.33 3.29
C VAL A 139 -14.89 -2.96 4.40
N VAL A 140 -15.74 -2.18 5.04
CA VAL A 140 -16.56 -2.62 6.16
C VAL A 140 -17.99 -2.87 5.71
N SER A 141 -18.57 -4.02 6.08
CA SER A 141 -20.01 -4.25 6.07
C SER A 141 -20.57 -3.75 7.42
N PRO A 142 -21.27 -2.61 7.43
CA PRO A 142 -21.70 -1.97 8.68
C PRO A 142 -22.83 -2.75 9.35
N LEU A 143 -22.93 -2.64 10.68
CA LEU A 143 -24.03 -3.22 11.47
C LEU A 143 -25.16 -2.24 11.75
N LYS A 144 -24.96 -0.97 11.45
CA LYS A 144 -25.89 0.13 11.70
C LYS A 144 -26.01 0.98 10.44
N ASP A 145 -27.09 1.75 10.38
CA ASP A 145 -27.24 2.77 9.36
C ASP A 145 -26.08 3.76 9.41
N TRP A 146 -25.67 4.21 8.25
CA TRP A 146 -24.55 5.13 8.08
C TRP A 146 -24.80 6.06 6.89
N THR A 147 -24.08 7.18 6.86
CA THR A 147 -24.19 8.17 5.80
C THR A 147 -22.79 8.48 5.24
N CYS A 148 -22.67 8.50 3.93
CA CYS A 148 -21.44 8.85 3.23
C CYS A 148 -21.08 10.31 3.45
N THR A 149 -19.87 10.59 3.92
CA THR A 149 -19.39 11.96 4.17
C THR A 149 -19.22 12.78 2.88
N ALA A 150 -19.06 12.12 1.72
CA ALA A 150 -18.83 12.78 0.45
C ALA A 150 -20.11 13.11 -0.34
N CYS A 151 -21.16 12.25 -0.26
CA CYS A 151 -22.37 12.43 -1.07
C CYS A 151 -23.68 12.34 -0.27
N SER A 152 -23.61 12.18 1.06
CA SER A 152 -24.75 12.00 1.95
C SER A 152 -25.63 10.79 1.65
N GLY A 153 -25.20 9.91 0.72
CA GLY A 153 -25.86 8.63 0.43
C GLY A 153 -25.48 7.56 1.44
N THR A 154 -26.02 6.36 1.23
CA THR A 154 -25.71 5.16 2.02
C THR A 154 -25.36 3.98 1.11
N GLY A 155 -25.12 2.78 1.66
CA GLY A 155 -24.86 1.56 0.91
C GLY A 155 -24.58 0.38 1.83
N GLU A 156 -24.47 -0.81 1.24
CA GLU A 156 -24.19 -2.06 2.00
C GLU A 156 -22.76 -2.13 2.51
N LEU A 157 -21.84 -1.43 1.87
CA LEU A 157 -20.42 -1.41 2.18
C LEU A 157 -19.90 0.01 2.29
N LEU A 158 -18.92 0.20 3.14
CA LEU A 158 -18.24 1.49 3.32
C LEU A 158 -16.72 1.32 3.41
N LEU A 159 -16.00 2.33 2.94
CA LEU A 159 -14.59 2.51 3.20
C LEU A 159 -14.41 3.59 4.27
N MET A 160 -13.74 3.27 5.38
CA MET A 160 -13.39 4.28 6.38
C MET A 160 -12.21 5.12 5.89
N GLN A 161 -12.38 6.43 5.97
CA GLN A 161 -11.37 7.43 5.65
C GLN A 161 -11.23 8.40 6.84
N ASP A 162 -10.20 9.26 6.83
CA ASP A 162 -9.98 10.20 7.94
C ASP A 162 -11.18 11.15 8.14
N ALA A 163 -11.84 11.57 7.05
CA ALA A 163 -13.05 12.39 7.08
C ALA A 163 -14.33 11.62 7.45
N GLY A 164 -14.25 10.28 7.61
CA GLY A 164 -15.38 9.42 7.96
C GLY A 164 -15.72 8.38 6.88
N PRO A 165 -16.89 7.73 6.97
CA PRO A 165 -17.28 6.65 6.05
C PRO A 165 -17.63 7.19 4.65
N VAL A 166 -17.14 6.48 3.62
CA VAL A 166 -17.39 6.80 2.21
C VAL A 166 -18.00 5.59 1.50
N CYS A 167 -19.02 5.82 0.66
CA CYS A 167 -19.63 4.74 -0.12
C CYS A 167 -18.71 4.23 -1.24
N MET A 168 -18.97 3.04 -1.75
CA MET A 168 -18.16 2.40 -2.79
C MET A 168 -18.03 3.26 -4.04
N ARG A 169 -19.09 3.95 -4.44
CA ARG A 169 -19.08 4.88 -5.58
C ARG A 169 -18.13 6.06 -5.35
N CYS A 170 -18.23 6.73 -4.19
CA CYS A 170 -17.33 7.84 -3.86
C CYS A 170 -15.89 7.39 -3.62
N ALA A 171 -15.69 6.14 -3.21
CA ALA A 171 -14.38 5.51 -3.10
C ALA A 171 -13.82 5.02 -4.46
N GLY A 172 -14.60 5.06 -5.56
CA GLY A 172 -14.22 4.54 -6.87
C GLY A 172 -14.11 3.01 -6.93
N LEU A 173 -14.82 2.31 -6.05
CA LEU A 173 -14.80 0.85 -5.89
C LEU A 173 -16.12 0.18 -6.31
N ASP A 174 -17.07 0.94 -6.84
CA ASP A 174 -18.40 0.49 -7.22
C ASP A 174 -18.45 -0.48 -8.42
N HIS A 175 -17.34 -0.58 -9.14
CA HIS A 175 -17.16 -1.55 -10.24
C HIS A 175 -16.68 -2.93 -9.78
N LEU A 176 -16.29 -3.06 -8.51
CA LEU A 176 -15.86 -4.33 -7.95
C LEU A 176 -17.06 -5.17 -7.52
N VAL A 177 -16.95 -6.49 -7.68
CA VAL A 177 -17.97 -7.46 -7.29
C VAL A 177 -17.56 -8.19 -6.02
N PHE A 178 -18.54 -8.54 -5.19
CA PHE A 178 -18.31 -9.25 -3.95
C PHE A 178 -18.15 -10.75 -4.19
N LEU A 179 -17.03 -11.30 -3.75
CA LEU A 179 -16.73 -12.72 -3.66
C LEU A 179 -16.78 -13.15 -2.18
N PRO A 180 -17.79 -13.92 -1.75
CA PRO A 180 -17.87 -14.40 -0.37
C PRO A 180 -16.72 -15.34 -0.03
N SER A 181 -16.36 -15.36 1.27
CA SER A 181 -15.41 -16.35 1.78
C SER A 181 -16.02 -17.77 1.74
N GLY A 182 -15.20 -18.77 1.44
CA GLY A 182 -15.63 -20.17 1.35
C GLY A 182 -14.62 -20.97 0.54
N ASP A 183 -14.54 -20.74 -0.75
CA ASP A 183 -13.56 -21.39 -1.60
C ASP A 183 -12.20 -20.66 -1.55
N ALA A 184 -11.24 -21.29 -0.88
CA ALA A 184 -9.89 -20.73 -0.71
C ALA A 184 -9.09 -20.67 -2.03
N THR A 185 -9.37 -21.58 -2.97
CA THR A 185 -8.67 -21.63 -4.27
C THR A 185 -9.19 -20.54 -5.20
N LEU A 186 -10.50 -20.42 -5.33
CA LEU A 186 -11.16 -19.37 -6.09
C LEU A 186 -10.76 -17.98 -5.54
N THR A 187 -10.87 -17.78 -4.22
CA THR A 187 -10.49 -16.54 -3.55
C THR A 187 -9.06 -16.13 -3.84
N ARG A 188 -8.11 -17.07 -3.76
CA ARG A 188 -6.69 -16.81 -4.03
C ARG A 188 -6.42 -16.46 -5.48
N ARG A 189 -7.08 -17.16 -6.43
CA ARG A 189 -6.94 -16.92 -7.87
C ARG A 189 -7.52 -15.57 -8.25
N ALA A 190 -8.76 -15.27 -7.86
CA ALA A 190 -9.42 -14.00 -8.11
C ALA A 190 -8.63 -12.83 -7.53
N HIS A 191 -8.19 -12.93 -6.27
CA HIS A 191 -7.36 -11.88 -5.63
C HIS A 191 -6.03 -11.66 -6.33
N ARG A 192 -5.37 -12.73 -6.79
CA ARG A 192 -4.09 -12.62 -7.49
C ARG A 192 -4.23 -12.00 -8.88
N ALA A 193 -5.33 -12.29 -9.56
CA ALA A 193 -5.59 -11.81 -10.91
C ALA A 193 -6.17 -10.39 -10.93
N SER A 194 -6.87 -9.98 -9.86
CA SER A 194 -7.42 -8.62 -9.76
C SER A 194 -6.33 -7.58 -9.56
N ASP A 195 -6.37 -6.57 -10.36
CA ASP A 195 -5.50 -5.41 -10.25
C ASP A 195 -5.89 -4.50 -9.08
N LEU A 196 -7.18 -4.35 -8.83
CA LEU A 196 -7.74 -3.69 -7.67
C LEU A 196 -8.65 -4.65 -6.90
N SER A 197 -8.41 -4.77 -5.60
CA SER A 197 -9.21 -5.63 -4.71
C SER A 197 -9.33 -4.99 -3.33
N ALA A 198 -10.35 -5.41 -2.57
CA ALA A 198 -10.51 -5.00 -1.19
C ALA A 198 -10.98 -6.18 -0.33
N VAL A 199 -10.48 -6.25 0.90
CA VAL A 199 -10.96 -7.22 1.90
C VAL A 199 -12.24 -6.69 2.51
N VAL A 200 -13.31 -7.48 2.49
CA VAL A 200 -14.55 -7.13 3.16
C VAL A 200 -14.56 -7.73 4.55
N VAL A 201 -14.76 -6.87 5.54
CA VAL A 201 -14.84 -7.27 6.95
C VAL A 201 -16.18 -6.87 7.56
N ARG A 202 -16.63 -7.63 8.54
CA ARG A 202 -17.80 -7.34 9.35
C ARG A 202 -17.48 -7.53 10.83
N PHE A 203 -17.98 -6.65 11.69
CA PHE A 203 -17.75 -6.79 13.12
C PHE A 203 -18.58 -7.96 13.71
N SER A 204 -17.88 -8.91 14.30
CA SER A 204 -18.49 -10.05 15.03
C SER A 204 -18.73 -9.63 16.47
N ARG A 205 -20.02 -9.55 16.88
CA ARG A 205 -20.42 -9.20 18.26
C ARG A 205 -20.00 -10.25 19.27
N SER A 206 -20.02 -11.52 18.86
CA SER A 206 -19.64 -12.66 19.72
C SER A 206 -18.15 -12.71 19.99
N ARG A 207 -17.32 -12.47 18.95
CA ARG A 207 -15.86 -12.51 19.05
C ARG A 207 -15.25 -11.14 19.36
N LYS A 208 -16.05 -10.06 19.34
CA LYS A 208 -15.62 -8.66 19.56
C LYS A 208 -14.45 -8.21 18.65
N CYS A 209 -14.42 -8.71 17.42
CA CYS A 209 -13.41 -8.36 16.42
C CYS A 209 -14.01 -8.28 15.02
N TYR A 210 -13.28 -7.66 14.09
CA TYR A 210 -13.63 -7.68 12.68
C TYR A 210 -13.22 -9.02 12.05
N GLU A 211 -14.17 -9.67 11.39
CA GLU A 211 -13.96 -10.93 10.67
C GLU A 211 -14.08 -10.69 9.17
N ARG A 212 -13.21 -11.35 8.43
CA ARG A 212 -13.26 -11.32 6.97
C ARG A 212 -14.47 -12.12 6.49
N THR A 213 -15.32 -11.47 5.68
CA THR A 213 -16.50 -12.09 5.07
C THR A 213 -16.32 -12.39 3.59
N GLY A 214 -15.35 -11.77 2.93
CA GLY A 214 -15.06 -11.98 1.52
C GLY A 214 -14.04 -10.98 0.96
N LEU A 215 -14.07 -10.86 -0.35
CA LEU A 215 -13.28 -9.89 -1.14
C LEU A 215 -14.19 -9.11 -2.08
N LEU A 216 -13.79 -7.90 -2.40
CA LEU A 216 -14.19 -7.21 -3.62
C LEU A 216 -13.09 -7.43 -4.66
N VAL A 217 -13.46 -7.84 -5.86
CA VAL A 217 -12.56 -8.13 -6.99
C VAL A 217 -13.17 -7.62 -8.30
N GLU A 218 -12.36 -7.51 -9.32
CA GLU A 218 -12.87 -7.15 -10.66
C GLU A 218 -13.71 -8.28 -11.25
N ALA A 219 -14.84 -7.96 -11.86
CA ALA A 219 -15.78 -8.95 -12.41
C ALA A 219 -15.14 -9.89 -13.46
N ALA A 220 -14.32 -9.33 -14.35
CA ALA A 220 -13.63 -10.11 -15.37
C ALA A 220 -12.67 -11.15 -14.77
N THR A 221 -11.93 -10.76 -13.74
CA THR A 221 -10.98 -11.66 -13.07
C THR A 221 -11.67 -12.74 -12.24
N LEU A 222 -12.84 -12.44 -11.68
CA LEU A 222 -13.66 -13.44 -11.00
C LEU A 222 -14.12 -14.51 -11.98
N THR A 223 -14.72 -14.13 -13.12
CA THR A 223 -15.16 -15.05 -14.16
C THR A 223 -14.02 -15.95 -14.66
N GLN A 224 -12.85 -15.37 -14.90
CA GLN A 224 -11.66 -16.14 -15.31
C GLN A 224 -11.20 -17.13 -14.23
N ALA A 225 -11.20 -16.71 -12.96
CA ALA A 225 -10.82 -17.57 -11.84
C ALA A 225 -11.81 -18.73 -11.65
N GLU A 226 -13.10 -18.49 -11.81
CA GLU A 226 -14.15 -19.54 -11.79
C GLU A 226 -13.96 -20.56 -12.90
N GLN A 227 -13.65 -20.11 -14.12
CA GLN A 227 -13.39 -21.02 -15.24
C GLN A 227 -12.16 -21.90 -14.95
N GLN A 228 -11.07 -21.29 -14.51
CA GLN A 228 -9.86 -22.03 -14.13
C GLN A 228 -10.06 -23.02 -12.97
N CYS A 229 -11.01 -22.77 -12.08
CA CYS A 229 -11.37 -23.70 -11.01
C CYS A 229 -12.16 -24.89 -11.57
N ARG A 230 -13.03 -24.68 -12.55
CA ARG A 230 -13.78 -25.75 -13.24
C ARG A 230 -12.84 -26.65 -14.05
N ASP A 231 -11.98 -26.05 -14.87
CA ASP A 231 -11.05 -26.76 -15.75
C ASP A 231 -10.03 -27.63 -14.98
N ASN A 232 -9.80 -27.37 -13.71
CA ASN A 232 -8.90 -28.17 -12.85
C ASN A 232 -9.64 -29.14 -11.92
N ALA A 233 -10.98 -29.22 -12.02
CA ALA A 233 -11.79 -30.15 -11.26
C ALA A 233 -12.14 -31.43 -12.08
N ASP A 234 -11.93 -31.38 -13.40
CA ASP A 234 -12.00 -32.48 -14.35
C ASP A 234 -10.60 -33.11 -14.54
#